data_b04b98f7f0486aca65e5f7b308b40688
#
_entry.id   b04b98f7f0486aca65e5f7b308b40688
#
_cell.length_a   1.000
_cell.length_b   1.000
_cell.length_c   1.000
_cell.angle_alpha   90.00
_cell.angle_beta   90.00
_cell.angle_gamma   90.00
#
_symmetry.space_group_name_H-M   'P 1'
#
loop_
_entity.id
_entity.type
_entity.pdbx_description
1 polymer ?
#
loop_
_entity_poly.entity_id
_entity_poly.type
_entity_poly.pdbx_seq_one_letter_code
_entity_poly.pdbx_strand_id
1 'polypeptide(L)'
;SVNAFWVWLRAKYDFSDRQIRKYTFNLAPFLVNRDAIQQGYVTSEPYTIATQGGIEPQIFLLSDFGYPSYAAMVLAQNALIEQRPELVQAFVNASIEGWQSYVYGDPTPGNQLILKANPDMRQDIIDQAIEQIRQRAMLASPDTEKNGLGTMSRARWQSFFTTMSENGVYPKTLDWQNAFTTKFVNPDSAQ
;
A
#
# COMPACT_ATOMS: atom_id res chain seq x y z
N SER A 1 8.03 -9.08 13.42
CA SER A 1 6.78 -9.60 12.85
C SER A 1 6.99 -9.91 11.38
N VAL A 2 6.70 -11.13 11.00
CA VAL A 2 6.75 -11.51 9.58
C VAL A 2 5.56 -10.85 8.90
N ASN A 3 5.79 -10.05 7.87
CA ASN A 3 4.73 -9.37 7.15
C ASN A 3 3.80 -10.41 6.48
N ALA A 4 2.51 -10.09 6.38
CA ALA A 4 1.50 -10.98 5.80
C ALA A 4 1.87 -11.49 4.39
N PHE A 5 2.54 -10.65 3.58
CA PHE A 5 3.00 -11.07 2.25
C PHE A 5 4.04 -12.19 2.30
N TRP A 6 4.87 -12.28 3.34
CA TRP A 6 5.85 -13.36 3.47
C TRP A 6 5.20 -14.71 3.70
N VAL A 7 4.14 -14.74 4.52
CA VAL A 7 3.34 -15.96 4.73
C VAL A 7 2.73 -16.42 3.40
N TRP A 8 2.18 -15.48 2.62
CA TRP A 8 1.64 -15.77 1.30
C TRP A 8 2.73 -16.27 0.33
N LEU A 9 3.92 -15.66 0.33
CA LEU A 9 5.04 -16.11 -0.49
C LEU A 9 5.46 -17.54 -0.15
N ARG A 10 5.57 -17.88 1.14
CA ARG A 10 5.89 -19.25 1.56
C ARG A 10 4.83 -20.26 1.18
N ALA A 11 3.56 -19.85 1.23
CA ALA A 11 2.46 -20.73 0.86
C ALA A 11 2.37 -21.00 -0.64
N LYS A 12 2.73 -20.01 -1.44
CA LYS A 12 2.61 -20.08 -2.90
C LYS A 12 3.88 -20.57 -3.59
N TYR A 13 5.03 -20.28 -2.98
CA TYR A 13 6.35 -20.57 -3.51
C TYR A 13 7.21 -21.25 -2.44
N ASP A 14 8.27 -21.91 -2.82
CA ASP A 14 9.15 -22.64 -1.90
C ASP A 14 10.15 -21.71 -1.17
N PHE A 15 9.64 -20.65 -0.55
CA PHE A 15 10.42 -19.77 0.31
C PHE A 15 10.46 -20.28 1.75
N SER A 16 11.58 -20.05 2.44
CA SER A 16 11.75 -20.41 3.84
C SER A 16 12.26 -19.24 4.69
N ASP A 17 11.98 -19.27 5.99
CA ASP A 17 12.40 -18.21 6.93
C ASP A 17 13.93 -18.08 7.03
N ARG A 18 14.69 -19.10 6.61
CA ARG A 18 16.17 -19.05 6.55
C ARG A 18 16.69 -18.01 5.55
N GLN A 19 15.87 -17.64 4.56
CA GLN A 19 16.22 -16.66 3.53
C GLN A 19 16.00 -15.22 4.00
N ILE A 20 15.25 -15.01 5.09
CA ILE A 20 14.96 -13.67 5.61
C ILE A 20 16.25 -13.02 6.13
N ARG A 21 16.44 -11.77 5.72
CA ARG A 21 17.40 -10.85 6.31
C ARG A 21 16.68 -9.60 6.76
N LYS A 22 17.11 -9.01 7.88
CA LYS A 22 16.49 -7.79 8.40
C LYS A 22 16.77 -6.63 7.45
N TYR A 23 15.74 -5.99 6.94
CA TYR A 23 15.86 -4.75 6.19
C TYR A 23 15.95 -3.57 7.17
N THR A 24 17.01 -2.78 7.03
CA THR A 24 17.32 -1.63 7.89
C THR A 24 17.24 -0.31 7.13
N PHE A 25 16.50 -0.26 6.02
CA PHE A 25 16.41 0.88 5.09
C PHE A 25 17.76 1.24 4.46
N ASN A 26 18.69 0.30 4.41
CA ASN A 26 19.99 0.42 3.77
C ASN A 26 20.08 -0.57 2.60
N LEU A 27 20.27 -0.06 1.40
CA LEU A 27 20.35 -0.85 0.17
C LEU A 27 21.73 -1.47 -0.10
N ALA A 28 22.76 -1.07 0.64
CA ALA A 28 24.13 -1.57 0.41
C ALA A 28 24.25 -3.10 0.41
N PRO A 29 23.59 -3.85 1.31
CA PRO A 29 23.63 -5.31 1.27
C PRO A 29 23.07 -5.91 -0.03
N PHE A 30 22.03 -5.29 -0.60
CA PHE A 30 21.46 -5.69 -1.89
C PHE A 30 22.42 -5.38 -3.05
N LEU A 31 23.00 -4.19 -3.05
CA LEU A 31 23.87 -3.73 -4.14
C LEU A 31 25.16 -4.56 -4.30
N VAL A 32 25.64 -5.18 -3.22
CA VAL A 32 26.86 -6.01 -3.25
C VAL A 32 26.61 -7.51 -3.43
N ASN A 33 25.36 -7.95 -3.34
CA ASN A 33 24.98 -9.36 -3.46
C ASN A 33 24.00 -9.57 -4.62
N ARG A 34 24.48 -10.18 -5.71
CA ARG A 34 23.68 -10.42 -6.92
C ARG A 34 22.53 -11.43 -6.73
N ASP A 35 22.60 -12.25 -5.69
CA ASP A 35 21.56 -13.24 -5.38
C ASP A 35 20.54 -12.71 -4.37
N ALA A 36 20.68 -11.44 -3.95
CA ALA A 36 19.77 -10.85 -2.99
C ALA A 36 18.43 -10.44 -3.64
N ILE A 37 17.35 -10.63 -2.89
CA ILE A 37 16.03 -10.08 -3.19
C ILE A 37 15.74 -9.00 -2.15
N GLN A 38 15.42 -7.80 -2.61
CA GLN A 38 15.12 -6.66 -1.74
C GLN A 38 13.62 -6.41 -1.71
N GLN A 39 13.08 -6.33 -0.50
CA GLN A 39 11.75 -5.77 -0.30
C GLN A 39 11.78 -4.25 -0.56
N GLY A 40 10.77 -3.74 -1.24
CA GLY A 40 10.64 -2.31 -1.47
C GLY A 40 9.26 -1.90 -1.93
N TYR A 41 9.07 -0.60 -2.03
CA TYR A 41 7.95 0.02 -2.72
C TYR A 41 8.39 0.48 -4.10
N VAL A 42 7.61 0.22 -5.12
CA VAL A 42 7.93 0.63 -6.50
C VAL A 42 8.10 2.15 -6.66
N THR A 43 7.58 2.90 -5.72
CA THR A 43 7.72 4.37 -5.64
C THR A 43 9.01 4.84 -4.96
N SER A 44 9.90 3.96 -4.51
CA SER A 44 11.09 4.34 -3.73
C SER A 44 12.33 3.52 -4.10
N GLU A 45 12.44 2.27 -3.64
CA GLU A 45 13.67 1.48 -3.72
C GLU A 45 14.17 1.25 -5.15
N PRO A 46 13.35 0.94 -6.17
CA PRO A 46 13.87 0.73 -7.52
C PRO A 46 14.60 1.94 -8.08
N TYR A 47 14.03 3.13 -7.88
CA TYR A 47 14.66 4.37 -8.32
C TYR A 47 15.99 4.62 -7.59
N THR A 48 16.00 4.40 -6.27
CA THR A 48 17.22 4.58 -5.47
C THR A 48 18.30 3.58 -5.86
N ILE A 49 17.94 2.32 -6.15
CA ILE A 49 18.86 1.29 -6.64
C ILE A 49 19.44 1.71 -7.99
N ALA A 50 18.63 2.17 -8.92
CA ALA A 50 19.08 2.59 -10.24
C ALA A 50 20.02 3.79 -10.16
N THR A 51 19.65 4.82 -9.39
CA THR A 51 20.42 6.08 -9.33
C THR A 51 21.69 5.99 -8.48
N GLN A 52 21.68 5.21 -7.40
CA GLN A 52 22.86 5.07 -6.52
C GLN A 52 23.72 3.87 -6.86
N GLY A 53 23.11 2.78 -7.30
CA GLY A 53 23.80 1.54 -7.62
C GLY A 53 24.18 1.37 -9.09
N GLY A 54 23.61 2.19 -9.98
CA GLY A 54 23.78 2.03 -11.43
C GLY A 54 23.24 0.71 -11.96
N ILE A 55 22.29 0.11 -11.26
CA ILE A 55 21.71 -1.20 -11.56
C ILE A 55 20.22 -1.01 -11.83
N GLU A 56 19.74 -1.49 -12.96
CA GLU A 56 18.29 -1.57 -13.22
C GLU A 56 17.71 -2.82 -12.55
N PRO A 57 16.94 -2.70 -11.46
CA PRO A 57 16.46 -3.86 -10.73
C PRO A 57 15.28 -4.53 -11.46
N GLN A 58 15.24 -5.85 -11.46
CA GLN A 58 14.03 -6.59 -11.85
C GLN A 58 12.96 -6.42 -10.77
N ILE A 59 11.79 -5.92 -11.14
CA ILE A 59 10.67 -5.67 -10.22
C ILE A 59 9.64 -6.79 -10.32
N PHE A 60 9.23 -7.33 -9.18
CA PHE A 60 8.13 -8.29 -9.03
C PHE A 60 7.07 -7.69 -8.12
N LEU A 61 6.02 -7.10 -8.70
CA LEU A 61 4.89 -6.62 -7.90
C LEU A 61 4.05 -7.80 -7.42
N LEU A 62 3.84 -7.90 -6.11
CA LEU A 62 3.07 -8.99 -5.52
C LEU A 62 1.62 -9.04 -6.03
N SER A 63 1.04 -7.88 -6.37
CA SER A 63 -0.27 -7.76 -7.01
C SER A 63 -0.36 -8.50 -8.34
N ASP A 64 0.70 -8.46 -9.16
CA ASP A 64 0.73 -9.11 -10.48
C ASP A 64 0.72 -10.64 -10.35
N PHE A 65 1.13 -11.13 -9.18
CA PHE A 65 1.14 -12.55 -8.84
C PHE A 65 -0.07 -12.98 -8.01
N GLY A 66 -1.03 -12.09 -7.80
CA GLY A 66 -2.30 -12.37 -7.13
C GLY A 66 -2.31 -12.18 -5.62
N TYR A 67 -1.37 -11.40 -5.06
CA TYR A 67 -1.46 -10.99 -3.65
C TYR A 67 -2.60 -9.99 -3.46
N PRO A 68 -3.68 -10.29 -2.72
CA PRO A 68 -4.93 -9.54 -2.79
C PRO A 68 -5.01 -8.36 -1.80
N SER A 69 -3.92 -7.97 -1.14
CA SER A 69 -3.94 -6.94 -0.10
C SER A 69 -4.20 -5.54 -0.65
N TYR A 70 -4.89 -4.72 0.13
CA TYR A 70 -4.80 -3.27 0.04
C TYR A 70 -3.48 -2.81 0.69
N ALA A 71 -2.88 -1.71 0.20
CA ALA A 71 -1.61 -1.22 0.72
C ALA A 71 -1.83 -0.34 1.97
N ALA A 72 -2.25 0.91 1.80
CA ALA A 72 -2.51 1.84 2.88
C ALA A 72 -4.03 2.07 3.02
N MET A 73 -4.50 2.15 4.25
CA MET A 73 -5.92 2.34 4.57
C MET A 73 -6.07 3.34 5.71
N VAL A 74 -7.18 4.07 5.72
CA VAL A 74 -7.56 4.88 6.88
C VAL A 74 -8.08 3.96 7.97
N LEU A 75 -7.47 4.05 9.15
CA LEU A 75 -7.87 3.30 10.34
C LEU A 75 -8.55 4.26 11.33
N ALA A 76 -9.72 3.89 11.84
CA ALA A 76 -10.42 4.61 12.88
C ALA A 76 -10.93 3.64 13.96
N GLN A 77 -11.03 4.10 15.19
CA GLN A 77 -11.65 3.33 16.27
C GLN A 77 -13.17 3.23 16.05
N ASN A 78 -13.78 2.10 16.35
CA ASN A 78 -15.22 1.90 16.21
C ASN A 78 -16.02 2.95 17.01
N ALA A 79 -15.58 3.27 18.22
CA ALA A 79 -16.21 4.31 19.02
C ALA A 79 -16.20 5.69 18.31
N LEU A 80 -15.14 6.04 17.57
CA LEU A 80 -15.09 7.28 16.78
C LEU A 80 -16.07 7.23 15.60
N ILE A 81 -16.14 6.09 14.93
CA ILE A 81 -17.07 5.85 13.81
C ILE A 81 -18.52 5.99 14.25
N GLU A 82 -18.85 5.51 15.45
CA GLU A 82 -20.21 5.55 16.00
C GLU A 82 -20.59 6.92 16.58
N GLN A 83 -19.67 7.55 17.33
CA GLN A 83 -19.95 8.78 18.08
C GLN A 83 -19.73 10.06 17.25
N ARG A 84 -18.81 10.01 16.28
CA ARG A 84 -18.41 11.17 15.47
C ARG A 84 -18.29 10.81 13.97
N PRO A 85 -19.33 10.23 13.36
CA PRO A 85 -19.29 9.84 11.94
C PRO A 85 -19.00 11.02 11.00
N GLU A 86 -19.49 12.22 11.36
CA GLU A 86 -19.22 13.44 10.59
C GLU A 86 -17.73 13.81 10.55
N LEU A 87 -16.98 13.57 11.62
CA LEU A 87 -15.54 13.79 11.64
C LEU A 87 -14.79 12.78 10.76
N VAL A 88 -15.20 11.52 10.82
CA VAL A 88 -14.62 10.47 9.96
C VAL A 88 -14.91 10.78 8.49
N GLN A 89 -16.14 11.18 8.16
CA GLN A 89 -16.52 11.56 6.79
C GLN A 89 -15.68 12.76 6.30
N ALA A 90 -15.54 13.80 7.12
CA ALA A 90 -14.74 14.97 6.77
C ALA A 90 -13.27 14.60 6.50
N PHE A 91 -12.70 13.73 7.33
CA PHE A 91 -11.31 13.26 7.13
C PHE A 91 -11.16 12.44 5.85
N VAL A 92 -12.10 11.53 5.57
CA VAL A 92 -12.08 10.72 4.34
C VAL A 92 -12.21 11.60 3.11
N ASN A 93 -13.15 12.56 3.12
CA ASN A 93 -13.34 13.49 2.00
C ASN A 93 -12.08 14.32 1.74
N ALA A 94 -11.50 14.91 2.80
CA ALA A 94 -10.26 15.67 2.69
C ALA A 94 -9.08 14.82 2.19
N SER A 95 -9.02 13.54 2.60
CA SER A 95 -8.00 12.60 2.11
C SER A 95 -8.17 12.28 0.62
N ILE A 96 -9.41 12.08 0.17
CA ILE A 96 -9.71 11.83 -1.25
C ILE A 96 -9.33 13.06 -2.09
N GLU A 97 -9.76 14.25 -1.69
CA GLU A 97 -9.43 15.50 -2.36
C GLU A 97 -7.92 15.75 -2.37
N GLY A 98 -7.27 15.51 -1.23
CA GLY A 98 -5.82 15.63 -1.10
C GLY A 98 -5.06 14.71 -2.05
N TRP A 99 -5.44 13.45 -2.15
CA TRP A 99 -4.82 12.51 -3.08
C TRP A 99 -5.08 12.87 -4.55
N GLN A 100 -6.28 13.30 -4.89
CA GLN A 100 -6.61 13.74 -6.26
C GLN A 100 -5.81 14.97 -6.65
N SER A 101 -5.76 16.00 -5.81
CA SER A 101 -5.01 17.22 -6.09
C SER A 101 -3.50 16.97 -6.13
N TYR A 102 -2.99 16.12 -5.24
CA TYR A 102 -1.56 15.80 -5.18
C TYR A 102 -1.08 14.99 -6.38
N VAL A 103 -1.83 13.98 -6.80
CA VAL A 103 -1.40 13.08 -7.87
C VAL A 103 -1.75 13.64 -9.25
N TYR A 104 -2.91 14.26 -9.42
CA TYR A 104 -3.39 14.69 -10.74
C TYR A 104 -3.43 16.21 -10.93
N GLY A 105 -3.25 16.97 -9.86
CA GLY A 105 -3.15 18.43 -9.88
C GLY A 105 -1.73 18.93 -9.64
N ASP A 106 -1.60 19.96 -8.79
CA ASP A 106 -0.32 20.56 -8.38
C ASP A 106 0.21 19.93 -7.09
N PRO A 107 1.26 19.10 -7.14
CA PRO A 107 1.84 18.48 -5.95
C PRO A 107 2.73 19.45 -5.13
N THR A 108 3.05 20.63 -5.64
CA THR A 108 4.05 21.53 -5.05
C THR A 108 3.82 21.83 -3.57
N PRO A 109 2.60 22.19 -3.12
CA PRO A 109 2.37 22.45 -1.69
C PRO A 109 2.65 21.22 -0.80
N GLY A 110 2.25 20.03 -1.27
CA GLY A 110 2.50 18.76 -0.57
C GLY A 110 3.99 18.43 -0.52
N ASN A 111 4.70 18.58 -1.64
CA ASN A 111 6.14 18.33 -1.73
C ASN A 111 6.94 19.22 -0.76
N GLN A 112 6.60 20.50 -0.66
CA GLN A 112 7.23 21.41 0.28
C GLN A 112 7.05 20.96 1.74
N LEU A 113 5.87 20.47 2.11
CA LEU A 113 5.61 19.94 3.44
C LEU A 113 6.38 18.65 3.72
N ILE A 114 6.46 17.75 2.73
CA ILE A 114 7.23 16.51 2.85
C ILE A 114 8.72 16.80 3.06
N LEU A 115 9.31 17.66 2.23
CA LEU A 115 10.71 18.06 2.32
C LEU A 115 11.03 18.76 3.64
N LYS A 116 10.10 19.57 4.14
CA LYS A 116 10.24 20.24 5.45
C LYS A 116 10.17 19.26 6.61
N ALA A 117 9.28 18.26 6.53
CA ALA A 117 9.08 17.28 7.58
C ALA A 117 10.15 16.18 7.62
N ASN A 118 10.75 15.87 6.46
CA ASN A 118 11.77 14.85 6.31
C ASN A 118 12.98 15.41 5.55
N PRO A 119 14.02 15.89 6.26
CA PRO A 119 15.23 16.46 5.64
C PRO A 119 16.02 15.47 4.76
N ASP A 120 15.84 14.17 4.95
CA ASP A 120 16.48 13.11 4.15
C ASP A 120 15.74 12.84 2.83
N MET A 121 14.53 13.40 2.66
CA MET A 121 13.76 13.27 1.42
C MET A 121 14.35 14.18 0.33
N ARG A 122 14.30 13.68 -0.90
CA ARG A 122 14.77 14.40 -2.08
C ARG A 122 13.63 14.63 -3.05
N GLN A 123 13.66 15.76 -3.76
CA GLN A 123 12.63 16.13 -4.72
C GLN A 123 12.52 15.09 -5.85
N ASP A 124 13.63 14.59 -6.37
CA ASP A 124 13.66 13.61 -7.46
C ASP A 124 12.99 12.27 -7.06
N ILE A 125 13.10 11.86 -5.80
CA ILE A 125 12.41 10.67 -5.28
C ILE A 125 10.89 10.92 -5.23
N ILE A 126 10.48 12.12 -4.81
CA ILE A 126 9.06 12.50 -4.77
C ILE A 126 8.48 12.53 -6.18
N ASP A 127 9.17 13.16 -7.11
CA ASP A 127 8.71 13.31 -8.50
C ASP A 127 8.57 11.93 -9.16
N GLN A 128 9.56 11.05 -8.98
CA GLN A 128 9.49 9.68 -9.46
C GLN A 128 8.34 8.90 -8.79
N ALA A 129 8.11 9.09 -7.49
CA ALA A 129 7.02 8.42 -6.79
C ALA A 129 5.65 8.81 -7.36
N ILE A 130 5.41 10.10 -7.61
CA ILE A 130 4.18 10.60 -8.23
C ILE A 130 4.00 9.99 -9.64
N GLU A 131 5.08 9.96 -10.43
CA GLU A 131 5.06 9.38 -11.76
C GLU A 131 4.72 7.87 -11.73
N GLN A 132 5.30 7.10 -10.81
CA GLN A 132 4.96 5.68 -10.64
C GLN A 132 3.50 5.47 -10.23
N ILE A 133 2.96 6.33 -9.35
CA ILE A 133 1.56 6.27 -8.94
C ILE A 133 0.64 6.50 -10.16
N ARG A 134 0.97 7.46 -11.02
CA ARG A 134 0.22 7.76 -12.25
C ARG A 134 0.31 6.63 -13.28
N GLN A 135 1.52 6.23 -13.64
CA GLN A 135 1.78 5.22 -14.68
C GLN A 135 1.18 3.86 -14.34
N ARG A 136 1.18 3.49 -13.06
CA ARG A 136 0.64 2.22 -12.60
C ARG A 136 -0.83 2.30 -12.16
N ALA A 137 -1.46 3.45 -12.38
CA ALA A 137 -2.85 3.68 -12.00
C ALA A 137 -3.18 3.26 -10.54
N MET A 138 -2.27 3.57 -9.59
CA MET A 138 -2.39 3.08 -8.22
C MET A 138 -3.61 3.65 -7.48
N LEU A 139 -4.09 4.84 -7.90
CA LEU A 139 -5.30 5.46 -7.40
C LEU A 139 -6.50 5.24 -8.32
N ALA A 140 -6.30 4.64 -9.48
CA ALA A 140 -7.33 4.40 -10.47
C ALA A 140 -7.49 2.88 -10.70
N SER A 141 -8.72 2.42 -10.69
CA SER A 141 -9.08 1.03 -10.99
C SER A 141 -10.53 1.01 -11.47
N PRO A 142 -11.01 -0.03 -12.12
CA PRO A 142 -12.43 -0.15 -12.45
C PRO A 142 -13.35 0.04 -11.24
N ASP A 143 -12.92 -0.40 -10.05
CA ASP A 143 -13.67 -0.19 -8.80
C ASP A 143 -13.68 1.28 -8.40
N THR A 144 -12.56 2.01 -8.49
CA THR A 144 -12.49 3.43 -8.13
C THR A 144 -13.18 4.34 -9.15
N GLU A 145 -13.18 3.96 -10.42
CA GLU A 145 -13.93 4.67 -11.46
C GLU A 145 -15.44 4.60 -11.22
N LYS A 146 -15.92 3.45 -10.77
CA LYS A 146 -17.34 3.22 -10.49
C LYS A 146 -17.77 3.74 -9.12
N ASN A 147 -16.93 3.56 -8.10
CA ASN A 147 -17.31 3.70 -6.70
C ASN A 147 -16.53 4.81 -5.96
N GLY A 148 -15.69 5.57 -6.65
CA GLY A 148 -14.88 6.64 -6.07
C GLY A 148 -13.55 6.17 -5.48
N LEU A 149 -12.62 7.14 -5.37
CA LEU A 149 -11.30 6.91 -4.77
C LEU A 149 -11.43 6.48 -3.30
N GLY A 150 -10.61 5.52 -2.90
CA GLY A 150 -10.62 4.96 -1.55
C GLY A 150 -11.60 3.81 -1.36
N THR A 151 -12.37 3.44 -2.42
CA THR A 151 -13.30 2.32 -2.34
C THR A 151 -12.60 1.00 -2.03
N MET A 152 -13.31 0.13 -1.31
CA MET A 152 -12.89 -1.23 -0.99
C MET A 152 -14.01 -2.21 -1.36
N SER A 153 -13.64 -3.40 -1.84
CA SER A 153 -14.61 -4.44 -2.17
C SER A 153 -14.63 -5.56 -1.13
N ARG A 154 -15.83 -6.04 -0.80
CA ARG A 154 -16.01 -7.21 0.07
C ARG A 154 -15.30 -8.45 -0.48
N ALA A 155 -15.31 -8.63 -1.79
CA ALA A 155 -14.66 -9.77 -2.44
C ALA A 155 -13.13 -9.77 -2.21
N ARG A 156 -12.49 -8.60 -2.29
CA ARG A 156 -11.04 -8.48 -2.05
C ARG A 156 -10.68 -8.69 -0.58
N TRP A 157 -11.49 -8.17 0.35
CA TRP A 157 -11.35 -8.45 1.78
C TRP A 157 -11.50 -9.94 2.08
N GLN A 158 -12.50 -10.59 1.51
CA GLN A 158 -12.71 -12.03 1.66
C GLN A 158 -11.54 -12.83 1.11
N SER A 159 -11.04 -12.49 -0.08
CA SER A 159 -9.89 -13.16 -0.69
C SER A 159 -8.65 -13.04 0.19
N PHE A 160 -8.37 -11.85 0.71
CA PHE A 160 -7.26 -11.63 1.63
C PHE A 160 -7.42 -12.45 2.91
N PHE A 161 -8.59 -12.38 3.56
CA PHE A 161 -8.88 -13.15 4.78
C PHE A 161 -8.72 -14.65 4.55
N THR A 162 -9.32 -15.18 3.48
CA THR A 162 -9.24 -16.62 3.14
C THR A 162 -7.78 -17.04 2.98
N THR A 163 -7.01 -16.31 2.17
CA THR A 163 -5.59 -16.58 1.95
C THR A 163 -4.81 -16.60 3.28
N MET A 164 -5.01 -15.59 4.13
CA MET A 164 -4.30 -15.51 5.41
C MET A 164 -4.74 -16.56 6.41
N SER A 165 -6.03 -16.89 6.44
CA SER A 165 -6.59 -17.88 7.35
C SER A 165 -6.19 -19.32 6.98
N GLU A 166 -6.19 -19.65 5.70
CA GLU A 166 -5.73 -20.95 5.20
C GLU A 166 -4.23 -21.17 5.49
N ASN A 167 -3.46 -20.10 5.57
CA ASN A 167 -2.04 -20.14 5.90
C ASN A 167 -1.75 -19.94 7.40
N GLY A 168 -2.78 -20.00 8.25
CA GLY A 168 -2.64 -20.00 9.69
C GLY A 168 -2.27 -18.65 10.33
N VAL A 169 -2.40 -17.55 9.58
CA VAL A 169 -2.17 -16.18 10.09
C VAL A 169 -3.33 -15.72 10.96
N TYR A 170 -4.55 -15.98 10.51
CA TYR A 170 -5.77 -15.63 11.22
C TYR A 170 -6.60 -16.86 11.59
N PRO A 171 -7.29 -16.85 12.73
CA PRO A 171 -8.29 -17.87 13.04
C PRO A 171 -9.40 -17.88 11.98
N LYS A 172 -9.85 -19.07 11.57
CA LYS A 172 -10.98 -19.20 10.61
C LYS A 172 -12.28 -18.59 11.12
N THR A 173 -12.38 -18.42 12.45
CA THR A 173 -13.54 -17.84 13.13
C THR A 173 -13.48 -16.31 13.26
N LEU A 174 -12.41 -15.67 12.77
CA LEU A 174 -12.30 -14.22 12.85
C LEU A 174 -13.40 -13.55 12.03
N ASP A 175 -14.11 -12.62 12.65
CA ASP A 175 -15.14 -11.82 11.99
C ASP A 175 -14.50 -10.70 11.13
N TRP A 176 -14.04 -11.09 9.95
CA TRP A 176 -13.40 -10.18 9.02
C TRP A 176 -14.41 -9.22 8.36
N GLN A 177 -15.70 -9.56 8.35
CA GLN A 177 -16.74 -8.73 7.74
C GLN A 177 -16.90 -7.39 8.45
N ASN A 178 -16.59 -7.35 9.74
CA ASN A 178 -16.61 -6.14 10.55
C ASN A 178 -15.25 -5.43 10.65
N ALA A 179 -14.24 -5.92 9.91
CA ALA A 179 -12.92 -5.28 9.89
C ALA A 179 -12.85 -4.01 9.02
N PHE A 180 -13.85 -3.75 8.19
CA PHE A 180 -13.89 -2.59 7.30
C PHE A 180 -15.29 -2.05 7.11
N THR A 181 -15.38 -0.81 6.66
CA THR A 181 -16.63 -0.19 6.24
C THR A 181 -16.42 0.68 5.01
N THR A 182 -17.36 0.70 4.08
CA THR A 182 -17.34 1.54 2.87
C THR A 182 -18.28 2.75 2.98
N LYS A 183 -18.99 2.90 4.10
CA LYS A 183 -20.02 3.93 4.26
C LYS A 183 -19.55 5.37 4.09
N PHE A 184 -18.23 5.62 4.26
CA PHE A 184 -17.63 6.95 4.15
C PHE A 184 -17.06 7.26 2.77
N VAL A 185 -16.97 6.27 1.88
CA VAL A 185 -16.47 6.42 0.51
C VAL A 185 -17.62 6.44 -0.49
N ASN A 186 -18.59 5.57 -0.28
CA ASN A 186 -19.80 5.45 -1.12
C ASN A 186 -21.04 5.38 -0.22
N PRO A 187 -21.56 6.51 0.25
CA PRO A 187 -22.73 6.53 1.12
C PRO A 187 -23.96 5.87 0.47
N ASP A 188 -24.05 5.85 -0.87
CA ASP A 188 -25.17 5.28 -1.62
C ASP A 188 -25.04 3.75 -1.87
N SER A 189 -23.89 3.14 -1.58
CA SER A 189 -23.65 1.70 -1.77
C SER A 189 -23.86 0.85 -0.52
N ALA A 190 -24.34 1.45 0.56
CA ALA A 190 -24.63 0.79 1.84
C ALA A 190 -26.07 0.24 1.86
N GLN A 191 -26.46 -0.54 0.83
CA GLN A 191 -27.66 -1.37 0.83
C GLN A 191 -27.31 -2.84 0.71
#